data_6668c6b50204b8352e7646e9bfaa040c
#
_entry.id   6668c6b50204b8352e7646e9bfaa040c
#
_cell.length_a   1.000
_cell.length_b   1.000
_cell.length_c   1.000
_cell.angle_alpha   90.00
_cell.angle_beta   90.00
_cell.angle_gamma   90.00
#
_symmetry.space_group_name_H-M   'P 1'
#
loop_
_entity.id
_entity.type
_entity.pdbx_description
1 polymer ?
#
loop_
_entity_poly.entity_id
_entity_poly.type
_entity_poly.pdbx_seq_one_letter_code
_entity_poly.pdbx_strand_id
1 'polypeptide(L)'
;MDRIAGKAHTKHYQKGEFLFRSQEKDDALYIVNRGKVRIYRLSDSGKEQLVRILNPGDFTGEWTLFNPDAVHEEYAEATRDTSVCMIQQHDVQEFLKEYHAISLKLLGEMSQRLESSGRQTAQVAVESVITRLVLFLAENVEPEMGNSPTITLPMAKKDIASYLGTTPETISRKFGELEDEGLIQQLSGKRIKIQDLDDLLLYSE
;
A
#
# COMPACT_ATOMS: atom_id res chain seq x y z
N MET A 1 15.74 23.42 -6.56
CA MET A 1 15.69 22.27 -5.62
C MET A 1 16.04 22.66 -4.20
N ASP A 2 16.91 23.61 -3.95
CA ASP A 2 17.35 24.00 -2.60
C ASP A 2 16.26 24.60 -1.69
N ARG A 3 15.23 25.25 -2.24
CA ARG A 3 14.12 25.83 -1.46
C ARG A 3 13.21 24.77 -0.82
N ILE A 4 12.99 23.64 -1.50
CA ILE A 4 12.18 22.52 -0.95
C ILE A 4 12.96 21.82 0.17
N ALA A 5 14.27 21.64 -0.01
CA ALA A 5 15.13 21.02 1.01
C ALA A 5 15.19 21.82 2.32
N GLY A 6 15.10 23.16 2.25
CA GLY A 6 15.12 24.03 3.42
C GLY A 6 13.81 24.03 4.25
N LYS A 7 12.70 23.55 3.70
CA LYS A 7 11.39 23.50 4.35
C LYS A 7 10.97 22.07 4.71
N ALA A 8 11.76 21.08 4.35
CA ALA A 8 11.53 19.69 4.62
C ALA A 8 12.27 19.26 5.90
N HIS A 9 11.56 18.62 6.81
CA HIS A 9 12.12 18.11 8.06
C HIS A 9 12.15 16.57 8.04
N THR A 10 13.32 15.99 8.29
CA THR A 10 13.41 14.52 8.41
C THR A 10 12.99 14.10 9.82
N LYS A 11 12.05 13.16 9.90
CA LYS A 11 11.60 12.54 11.13
C LYS A 11 11.84 11.04 11.07
N HIS A 12 12.26 10.45 12.19
CA HIS A 12 12.54 9.02 12.32
C HIS A 12 11.49 8.37 13.19
N TYR A 13 11.07 7.18 12.78
CA TYR A 13 10.09 6.35 13.48
C TYR A 13 10.64 4.94 13.65
N GLN A 14 10.50 4.40 14.84
CA GLN A 14 10.79 3.00 15.11
C GLN A 14 9.63 2.12 14.63
N LYS A 15 9.88 0.83 14.49
CA LYS A 15 8.81 -0.13 14.18
C LYS A 15 7.67 -0.03 15.19
N GLY A 16 6.44 0.11 14.71
CA GLY A 16 5.22 0.25 15.52
C GLY A 16 4.86 1.67 15.90
N GLU A 17 5.72 2.66 15.63
CA GLU A 17 5.38 4.06 15.84
C GLU A 17 4.49 4.60 14.71
N PHE A 18 3.65 5.58 15.08
CA PHE A 18 2.69 6.19 14.16
C PHE A 18 3.21 7.51 13.61
N LEU A 19 3.05 7.71 12.31
CA LEU A 19 3.22 9.02 11.69
C LEU A 19 2.06 9.92 12.08
N PHE A 20 0.84 9.37 12.00
CA PHE A 20 -0.41 9.95 12.48
C PHE A 20 -1.43 8.85 12.79
N ARG A 21 -2.46 9.18 13.54
CA ARG A 21 -3.58 8.30 13.88
C ARG A 21 -4.89 8.85 13.35
N SER A 22 -5.88 7.97 13.23
CA SER A 22 -7.25 8.38 12.94
C SER A 22 -7.74 9.39 13.99
N GLN A 23 -8.50 10.38 13.54
CA GLN A 23 -9.02 11.53 14.29
C GLN A 23 -7.96 12.54 14.76
N GLU A 24 -6.68 12.34 14.44
CA GLU A 24 -5.67 13.37 14.67
C GLU A 24 -5.76 14.46 13.59
N LYS A 25 -5.64 15.70 13.99
CA LYS A 25 -5.51 16.85 13.10
C LYS A 25 -4.01 17.06 12.85
N ASP A 26 -3.63 16.99 11.60
CA ASP A 26 -2.27 17.20 11.14
C ASP A 26 -2.30 17.85 9.74
N ASP A 27 -1.39 18.75 9.50
CA ASP A 27 -1.31 19.56 8.30
C ASP A 27 0.01 19.32 7.53
N ALA A 28 0.55 18.11 7.60
CA ALA A 28 1.80 17.75 6.96
C ALA A 28 1.65 16.68 5.88
N LEU A 29 2.45 16.80 4.82
CA LEU A 29 2.73 15.75 3.85
C LEU A 29 3.95 14.95 4.31
N TYR A 30 3.83 13.63 4.33
CA TYR A 30 4.87 12.69 4.71
C TYR A 30 5.37 11.92 3.49
N ILE A 31 6.62 12.05 3.12
CA ILE A 31 7.26 11.30 2.04
C ILE A 31 8.21 10.30 2.67
N VAL A 32 8.04 9.02 2.37
CA VAL A 32 8.92 7.96 2.88
C VAL A 32 10.28 8.07 2.20
N ASN A 33 11.33 8.31 2.99
CA ASN A 33 12.71 8.34 2.49
C ASN A 33 13.36 6.95 2.60
N ARG A 34 13.14 6.27 3.75
CA ARG A 34 13.63 4.92 4.01
C ARG A 34 12.65 4.19 4.91
N GLY A 35 12.56 2.88 4.75
CA GLY A 35 11.71 2.07 5.61
C GLY A 35 10.43 1.61 4.92
N LYS A 36 9.35 1.48 5.67
CA LYS A 36 8.04 1.05 5.16
C LYS A 36 6.95 1.46 6.14
N VAL A 37 5.85 2.01 5.63
CA VAL A 37 4.68 2.42 6.39
C VAL A 37 3.46 1.67 5.90
N ARG A 38 2.59 1.22 6.81
CA ARG A 38 1.27 0.68 6.48
C ARG A 38 0.19 1.71 6.76
N ILE A 39 -0.72 1.87 5.83
CA ILE A 39 -1.91 2.71 5.99
C ILE A 39 -3.10 1.78 6.13
N TYR A 40 -3.88 1.96 7.20
CA TYR A 40 -5.05 1.12 7.46
C TYR A 40 -6.17 1.89 8.16
N ARG A 41 -7.38 1.38 8.05
CA ARG A 41 -8.57 1.84 8.77
C ARG A 41 -9.00 0.80 9.80
N LEU A 42 -9.67 1.24 10.83
CA LEU A 42 -10.37 0.37 11.77
C LEU A 42 -11.87 0.47 11.49
N SER A 43 -12.54 -0.68 11.38
CA SER A 43 -14.00 -0.73 11.42
C SER A 43 -14.50 -0.48 12.84
N ASP A 44 -15.80 -0.22 12.99
CA ASP A 44 -16.45 -0.07 14.31
C ASP A 44 -16.27 -1.30 15.23
N SER A 45 -16.08 -2.47 14.62
CA SER A 45 -15.75 -3.72 15.34
C SER A 45 -14.28 -3.88 15.70
N GLY A 46 -13.42 -2.89 15.38
CA GLY A 46 -11.98 -2.92 15.62
C GLY A 46 -11.16 -3.77 14.63
N LYS A 47 -11.78 -4.25 13.54
CA LYS A 47 -11.10 -5.01 12.50
C LYS A 47 -10.26 -4.05 11.64
N GLU A 48 -8.97 -4.36 11.48
CA GLU A 48 -8.07 -3.63 10.58
C GLU A 48 -8.38 -3.95 9.12
N GLN A 49 -8.47 -2.92 8.29
CA GLN A 49 -8.49 -3.03 6.84
C GLN A 49 -7.28 -2.28 6.28
N LEU A 50 -6.35 -3.00 5.70
CA LEU A 50 -5.21 -2.40 5.03
C LEU A 50 -5.68 -1.66 3.78
N VAL A 51 -5.29 -0.40 3.68
CA VAL A 51 -5.54 0.45 2.51
C VAL A 51 -4.37 0.35 1.54
N ARG A 52 -3.14 0.55 2.03
CA ARG A 52 -1.92 0.50 1.22
C ARG A 52 -0.65 0.36 2.08
N ILE A 53 0.43 -0.01 1.41
CA ILE A 53 1.79 0.01 1.96
C ILE A 53 2.58 1.10 1.24
N LEU A 54 3.28 1.93 2.00
CA LEU A 54 4.18 2.95 1.47
C LEU A 54 5.63 2.45 1.50
N ASN A 55 6.29 2.56 0.37
CA ASN A 55 7.71 2.29 0.17
C ASN A 55 8.50 3.60 0.03
N PRO A 56 9.83 3.60 -0.02
CA PRO A 56 10.61 4.78 -0.31
C PRO A 56 10.18 5.46 -1.62
N GLY A 57 9.91 6.75 -1.56
CA GLY A 57 9.36 7.57 -2.65
C GLY A 57 7.85 7.79 -2.57
N ASP A 58 7.10 6.93 -1.87
CA ASP A 58 5.67 7.12 -1.66
C ASP A 58 5.40 8.19 -0.60
N PHE A 59 4.16 8.73 -0.62
CA PHE A 59 3.75 9.76 0.32
C PHE A 59 2.35 9.52 0.89
N THR A 60 2.05 10.20 2.00
CA THR A 60 0.73 10.24 2.66
C THR A 60 0.51 11.59 3.35
N GLY A 61 -0.72 11.84 3.85
CA GLY A 61 -1.13 13.13 4.41
C GLY A 61 -1.80 14.03 3.38
N GLU A 62 -2.01 13.56 2.15
CA GLU A 62 -2.62 14.32 1.07
C GLU A 62 -4.06 14.72 1.35
N TRP A 63 -4.80 13.95 2.17
CA TRP A 63 -6.18 14.28 2.52
C TRP A 63 -6.29 15.62 3.25
N THR A 64 -5.47 15.83 4.28
CA THR A 64 -5.46 17.07 5.04
C THR A 64 -4.86 18.23 4.25
N LEU A 65 -3.99 17.94 3.28
CA LEU A 65 -3.36 18.94 2.42
C LEU A 65 -4.38 19.78 1.63
N PHE A 66 -5.46 19.16 1.15
CA PHE A 66 -6.48 19.81 0.31
C PHE A 66 -7.81 20.05 1.04
N ASN A 67 -7.99 19.51 2.22
CA ASN A 67 -9.20 19.63 3.03
C ASN A 67 -8.88 20.36 4.34
N PRO A 68 -8.98 21.68 4.40
CA PRO A 68 -8.78 22.45 5.63
C PRO A 68 -9.70 21.91 6.74
N ASP A 69 -9.19 21.85 7.95
CA ASP A 69 -9.90 21.32 9.12
C ASP A 69 -10.24 19.81 9.10
N ALA A 70 -9.85 19.08 8.07
CA ALA A 70 -9.98 17.63 8.06
C ALA A 70 -9.08 16.99 9.13
N VAL A 71 -9.56 15.85 9.63
CA VAL A 71 -8.76 14.92 10.44
C VAL A 71 -8.41 13.70 9.60
N HIS A 72 -7.37 12.99 9.96
CA HIS A 72 -7.07 11.71 9.34
C HIS A 72 -8.17 10.68 9.65
N GLU A 73 -8.61 9.93 8.65
CA GLU A 73 -9.50 8.79 8.82
C GLU A 73 -8.72 7.46 8.97
N GLU A 74 -7.43 7.49 8.71
CA GLU A 74 -6.54 6.35 8.61
C GLU A 74 -5.46 6.42 9.68
N TYR A 75 -4.85 5.26 9.94
CA TYR A 75 -3.64 5.13 10.74
C TYR A 75 -2.46 4.95 9.80
N ALA A 76 -1.35 5.64 10.07
CA ALA A 76 -0.07 5.48 9.37
C ALA A 76 0.98 4.96 10.35
N GLU A 77 1.37 3.68 10.25
CA GLU A 77 2.25 3.00 11.18
C GLU A 77 3.52 2.49 10.49
N ALA A 78 4.68 2.77 11.07
CA ALA A 78 5.95 2.25 10.61
C ALA A 78 6.06 0.74 10.87
N THR A 79 6.25 -0.07 9.82
CA THR A 79 6.39 -1.54 9.97
C THR A 79 7.82 -1.98 10.25
N ARG A 80 8.77 -1.08 10.15
CA ARG A 80 10.20 -1.19 10.48
C ARG A 80 10.77 0.20 10.70
N ASP A 81 12.01 0.31 11.11
CA ASP A 81 12.69 1.61 11.25
C ASP A 81 12.57 2.42 9.95
N THR A 82 11.96 3.58 10.06
CA THR A 82 11.50 4.38 8.93
C THR A 82 11.94 5.82 9.12
N SER A 83 12.43 6.44 8.06
CA SER A 83 12.62 7.89 8.00
C SER A 83 11.71 8.49 6.94
N VAL A 84 11.07 9.60 7.28
CA VAL A 84 10.20 10.36 6.39
C VAL A 84 10.66 11.79 6.30
N CYS A 85 10.43 12.39 5.15
CA CYS A 85 10.53 13.82 4.93
C CYS A 85 9.14 14.40 5.16
N MET A 86 9.00 15.31 6.11
CA MET A 86 7.76 15.99 6.47
C MET A 86 7.79 17.41 5.95
N ILE A 87 6.74 17.83 5.24
CA ILE A 87 6.59 19.17 4.69
C ILE A 87 5.22 19.71 5.13
N GLN A 88 5.19 20.93 5.66
CA GLN A 88 3.95 21.55 6.11
C GLN A 88 3.02 21.85 4.95
N GLN A 89 1.70 21.76 5.17
CA GLN A 89 0.65 21.97 4.17
C GLN A 89 0.85 23.26 3.36
N HIS A 90 1.08 24.38 4.04
CA HIS A 90 1.22 25.66 3.37
C HIS A 90 2.42 25.71 2.42
N ASP A 91 3.55 25.09 2.81
CA ASP A 91 4.74 25.01 1.97
C ASP A 91 4.51 24.13 0.74
N VAL A 92 3.82 22.99 0.91
CA VAL A 92 3.43 22.15 -0.23
C VAL A 92 2.52 22.91 -1.18
N GLN A 93 1.52 23.64 -0.67
CA GLN A 93 0.61 24.44 -1.51
C GLN A 93 1.35 25.55 -2.27
N GLU A 94 2.35 26.19 -1.66
CA GLU A 94 3.20 27.15 -2.38
C GLU A 94 4.00 26.46 -3.48
N PHE A 95 4.62 25.30 -3.21
CA PHE A 95 5.35 24.54 -4.22
C PHE A 95 4.48 24.10 -5.39
N LEU A 96 3.24 23.69 -5.13
CA LEU A 96 2.30 23.30 -6.17
C LEU A 96 1.91 24.47 -7.08
N LYS A 97 1.89 25.71 -6.57
CA LYS A 97 1.64 26.92 -7.35
C LYS A 97 2.87 27.32 -8.17
N GLU A 98 4.05 27.18 -7.60
CA GLU A 98 5.31 27.61 -8.23
C GLU A 98 5.85 26.58 -9.23
N TYR A 99 5.70 25.28 -8.95
CA TYR A 99 6.30 24.18 -9.73
C TYR A 99 5.24 23.29 -10.37
N HIS A 100 4.74 23.67 -11.53
CA HIS A 100 3.70 22.93 -12.25
C HIS A 100 4.03 21.46 -12.52
N ALA A 101 5.31 21.12 -12.70
CA ALA A 101 5.74 19.73 -12.88
C ALA A 101 5.46 18.86 -11.62
N ILE A 102 5.55 19.43 -10.41
CA ILE A 102 5.22 18.75 -9.16
C ILE A 102 3.71 18.54 -9.08
N SER A 103 2.92 19.55 -9.46
CA SER A 103 1.46 19.46 -9.48
C SER A 103 0.98 18.38 -10.44
N LEU A 104 1.55 18.30 -11.65
CA LEU A 104 1.21 17.27 -12.63
C LEU A 104 1.59 15.87 -12.14
N LYS A 105 2.76 15.73 -11.49
CA LYS A 105 3.16 14.45 -10.90
C LYS A 105 2.22 14.02 -9.77
N LEU A 106 1.85 14.94 -8.88
CA LEU A 106 0.91 14.66 -7.79
C LEU A 106 -0.46 14.24 -8.32
N LEU A 107 -0.98 14.94 -9.35
CA LEU A 107 -2.24 14.58 -10.00
C LEU A 107 -2.18 13.18 -10.64
N GLY A 108 -1.06 12.84 -11.29
CA GLY A 108 -0.83 11.51 -11.84
C GLY A 108 -0.90 10.42 -10.76
N GLU A 109 -0.20 10.61 -9.64
CA GLU A 109 -0.24 9.71 -8.49
C GLU A 109 -1.65 9.58 -7.89
N MET A 110 -2.38 10.69 -7.76
CA MET A 110 -3.77 10.67 -7.29
C MET A 110 -4.69 9.90 -8.23
N SER A 111 -4.53 10.07 -9.55
CA SER A 111 -5.30 9.33 -10.56
C SER A 111 -5.06 7.83 -10.46
N GLN A 112 -3.81 7.40 -10.34
CA GLN A 112 -3.45 5.99 -10.18
C GLN A 112 -4.01 5.40 -8.87
N ARG A 113 -3.97 6.16 -7.77
CA ARG A 113 -4.56 5.74 -6.49
C ARG A 113 -6.07 5.59 -6.56
N LEU A 114 -6.76 6.51 -7.23
CA LEU A 114 -8.20 6.44 -7.43
C LEU A 114 -8.59 5.21 -8.25
N GLU A 115 -7.86 4.92 -9.32
CA GLU A 115 -8.08 3.73 -10.15
C GLU A 115 -7.86 2.45 -9.35
N SER A 116 -6.72 2.31 -8.63
CA SER A 116 -6.44 1.11 -7.83
C SER A 116 -7.45 0.92 -6.69
N SER A 117 -7.90 2.00 -6.04
CA SER A 117 -8.93 1.93 -5.01
C SER A 117 -10.28 1.48 -5.57
N GLY A 118 -10.68 1.99 -6.75
CA GLY A 118 -11.89 1.57 -7.45
C GLY A 118 -11.85 0.10 -7.84
N ARG A 119 -10.71 -0.37 -8.37
CA ARG A 119 -10.48 -1.77 -8.74
C ARG A 119 -10.56 -2.68 -7.52
N GLN A 120 -9.87 -2.34 -6.43
CA GLN A 120 -9.91 -3.10 -5.17
C GLN A 120 -11.34 -3.21 -4.62
N THR A 121 -12.10 -2.12 -4.64
CA THR A 121 -13.51 -2.12 -4.16
C THR A 121 -14.37 -3.04 -5.02
N ALA A 122 -14.24 -2.98 -6.33
CA ALA A 122 -14.98 -3.84 -7.26
C ALA A 122 -14.62 -5.33 -7.05
N GLN A 123 -13.34 -5.66 -6.91
CA GLN A 123 -12.89 -7.03 -6.66
C GLN A 123 -13.44 -7.59 -5.34
N VAL A 124 -13.42 -6.81 -4.26
CA VAL A 124 -13.95 -7.26 -2.95
C VAL A 124 -15.46 -7.50 -3.01
N ALA A 125 -16.19 -6.75 -3.82
CA ALA A 125 -17.64 -6.85 -3.94
C ALA A 125 -18.12 -8.05 -4.77
N VAL A 126 -17.34 -8.49 -5.76
CA VAL A 126 -17.80 -9.45 -6.78
C VAL A 126 -17.01 -10.77 -6.72
N GLU A 127 -15.72 -10.72 -6.43
CA GLU A 127 -14.82 -11.86 -6.59
C GLU A 127 -14.70 -12.73 -5.34
N SER A 128 -14.46 -14.02 -5.55
CA SER A 128 -14.14 -14.96 -4.48
C SER A 128 -12.78 -14.64 -3.83
N VAL A 129 -12.54 -15.11 -2.61
CA VAL A 129 -11.25 -14.90 -1.93
C VAL A 129 -10.08 -15.52 -2.71
N ILE A 130 -10.31 -16.67 -3.36
CA ILE A 130 -9.26 -17.34 -4.15
C ILE A 130 -8.92 -16.51 -5.39
N THR A 131 -9.93 -16.03 -6.11
CA THR A 131 -9.78 -15.16 -7.28
C THR A 131 -8.99 -13.90 -6.93
N ARG A 132 -9.38 -13.21 -5.83
CA ARG A 132 -8.65 -12.02 -5.35
C ARG A 132 -7.20 -12.31 -4.99
N LEU A 133 -6.92 -13.49 -4.40
CA LEU A 133 -5.56 -13.90 -4.09
C LEU A 133 -4.74 -14.17 -5.36
N VAL A 134 -5.32 -14.86 -6.33
CA VAL A 134 -4.68 -15.13 -7.63
C VAL A 134 -4.34 -13.81 -8.34
N LEU A 135 -5.30 -12.91 -8.45
CA LEU A 135 -5.10 -11.60 -9.08
C LEU A 135 -4.03 -10.78 -8.33
N PHE A 136 -4.05 -10.80 -7.00
CA PHE A 136 -3.01 -10.15 -6.20
C PHE A 136 -1.61 -10.73 -6.45
N LEU A 137 -1.47 -12.04 -6.60
CA LEU A 137 -0.17 -12.67 -6.93
C LEU A 137 0.29 -12.26 -8.33
N ALA A 138 -0.62 -12.29 -9.32
CA ALA A 138 -0.33 -11.91 -10.70
C ALA A 138 0.08 -10.42 -10.84
N GLU A 139 -0.56 -9.51 -10.11
CA GLU A 139 -0.21 -8.08 -10.09
C GLU A 139 1.22 -7.81 -9.54
N ASN A 140 1.81 -8.76 -8.81
CA ASN A 140 3.18 -8.66 -8.31
C ASN A 140 4.22 -9.34 -9.20
N VAL A 141 3.84 -9.80 -10.38
CA VAL A 141 4.75 -10.34 -11.40
C VAL A 141 5.23 -9.19 -12.30
N GLU A 142 6.54 -9.00 -12.39
CA GLU A 142 7.12 -8.05 -13.34
C GLU A 142 7.13 -8.66 -14.76
N PRO A 143 6.87 -7.87 -15.81
CA PRO A 143 6.77 -8.39 -17.18
C PRO A 143 7.98 -9.20 -17.68
N GLU A 144 9.17 -8.89 -17.16
CA GLU A 144 10.43 -9.53 -17.53
C GLU A 144 10.66 -10.91 -16.86
N MET A 145 9.82 -11.30 -15.89
CA MET A 145 10.00 -12.55 -15.12
C MET A 145 9.55 -13.81 -15.88
N GLY A 146 8.86 -13.66 -17.03
CA GLY A 146 8.33 -14.81 -17.80
C GLY A 146 7.17 -15.51 -17.08
N ASN A 147 6.79 -16.72 -17.58
CA ASN A 147 5.58 -17.42 -17.15
C ASN A 147 5.72 -18.26 -15.86
N SER A 148 6.96 -18.52 -15.39
CA SER A 148 7.22 -19.23 -14.12
C SER A 148 8.01 -18.34 -13.14
N PRO A 149 7.45 -17.19 -12.67
CA PRO A 149 8.16 -16.22 -11.88
C PRO A 149 8.31 -16.63 -10.42
N THR A 150 9.34 -16.08 -9.77
CA THR A 150 9.45 -16.10 -8.29
C THR A 150 9.28 -14.69 -7.78
N ILE A 151 8.13 -14.40 -7.18
CA ILE A 151 7.81 -13.10 -6.62
C ILE A 151 8.15 -13.03 -5.13
N THR A 152 8.37 -11.82 -4.61
CA THR A 152 8.46 -11.56 -3.18
C THR A 152 7.21 -10.81 -2.75
N LEU A 153 6.44 -11.39 -1.83
CA LEU A 153 5.23 -10.74 -1.32
C LEU A 153 5.57 -9.37 -0.73
N PRO A 154 4.87 -8.30 -1.15
CA PRO A 154 5.17 -6.93 -0.73
C PRO A 154 4.87 -6.70 0.75
N MET A 155 4.04 -7.56 1.36
CA MET A 155 3.57 -7.46 2.72
C MET A 155 3.46 -8.84 3.39
N ALA A 156 3.12 -8.88 4.70
CA ALA A 156 2.87 -10.13 5.41
C ALA A 156 1.50 -10.72 5.03
N LYS A 157 1.31 -12.04 5.18
CA LYS A 157 0.01 -12.69 4.89
C LYS A 157 -1.16 -12.09 5.69
N LYS A 158 -0.91 -11.64 6.94
CA LYS A 158 -1.90 -10.91 7.73
C LYS A 158 -2.38 -9.63 7.01
N ASP A 159 -1.43 -8.89 6.46
CA ASP A 159 -1.73 -7.65 5.74
C ASP A 159 -2.40 -7.93 4.39
N ILE A 160 -1.99 -9.01 3.68
CA ILE A 160 -2.68 -9.49 2.47
C ILE A 160 -4.14 -9.85 2.79
N ALA A 161 -4.38 -10.55 3.89
CA ALA A 161 -5.74 -10.88 4.32
C ALA A 161 -6.60 -9.62 4.52
N SER A 162 -6.04 -8.64 5.23
CA SER A 162 -6.69 -7.35 5.45
C SER A 162 -6.92 -6.58 4.15
N TYR A 163 -5.93 -6.57 3.24
CA TYR A 163 -6.03 -5.92 1.93
C TYR A 163 -7.12 -6.56 1.05
N LEU A 164 -7.20 -7.89 1.05
CA LEU A 164 -8.19 -8.65 0.28
C LEU A 164 -9.56 -8.77 0.99
N GLY A 165 -9.77 -8.12 2.13
CA GLY A 165 -11.05 -8.09 2.85
C GLY A 165 -11.45 -9.43 3.47
N THR A 166 -10.48 -10.21 3.96
CA THR A 166 -10.72 -11.54 4.55
C THR A 166 -9.91 -11.73 5.85
N THR A 167 -9.82 -12.97 6.36
CA THR A 167 -9.06 -13.28 7.59
C THR A 167 -7.72 -13.94 7.29
N PRO A 168 -6.71 -13.80 8.18
CA PRO A 168 -5.40 -14.45 8.03
C PRO A 168 -5.49 -15.98 7.88
N GLU A 169 -6.43 -16.60 8.59
CA GLU A 169 -6.68 -18.04 8.53
C GLU A 169 -7.18 -18.45 7.14
N THR A 170 -8.12 -17.66 6.58
CA THR A 170 -8.64 -17.90 5.22
C THR A 170 -7.53 -17.75 4.18
N ILE A 171 -6.72 -16.70 4.26
CA ILE A 171 -5.60 -16.50 3.34
C ILE A 171 -4.58 -17.63 3.47
N SER A 172 -4.22 -18.05 4.69
CA SER A 172 -3.28 -19.16 4.89
C SER A 172 -3.80 -20.46 4.26
N ARG A 173 -5.10 -20.74 4.42
CA ARG A 173 -5.75 -21.90 3.79
C ARG A 173 -5.73 -21.80 2.25
N LYS A 174 -6.00 -20.60 1.69
CA LYS A 174 -5.99 -20.41 0.23
C LYS A 174 -4.59 -20.48 -0.38
N PHE A 175 -3.55 -20.06 0.34
CA PHE A 175 -2.17 -20.34 -0.08
C PHE A 175 -1.85 -21.84 -0.08
N GLY A 176 -2.34 -22.59 0.91
CA GLY A 176 -2.20 -24.06 0.95
C GLY A 176 -2.93 -24.72 -0.22
N GLU A 177 -4.18 -24.32 -0.49
CA GLU A 177 -4.97 -24.81 -1.63
C GLU A 177 -4.25 -24.63 -2.97
N LEU A 178 -3.70 -23.44 -3.25
CA LEU A 178 -2.92 -23.18 -4.47
C LEU A 178 -1.62 -24.01 -4.54
N GLU A 179 -1.02 -24.31 -3.39
CA GLU A 179 0.20 -25.15 -3.31
C GLU A 179 -0.13 -26.63 -3.50
N ASP A 180 -1.22 -27.11 -2.92
CA ASP A 180 -1.71 -28.49 -3.08
C ASP A 180 -2.12 -28.79 -4.54
N GLU A 181 -2.69 -27.81 -5.23
CA GLU A 181 -2.99 -27.87 -6.67
C GLU A 181 -1.75 -27.71 -7.57
N GLY A 182 -0.57 -27.48 -6.97
CA GLY A 182 0.69 -27.37 -7.71
C GLY A 182 0.85 -26.07 -8.50
N LEU A 183 0.00 -25.06 -8.27
CA LEU A 183 0.04 -23.78 -8.97
C LEU A 183 1.12 -22.84 -8.44
N ILE A 184 1.42 -22.95 -7.14
CA ILE A 184 2.46 -22.16 -6.49
C ILE A 184 3.33 -23.04 -5.61
N GLN A 185 4.49 -22.52 -5.20
CA GLN A 185 5.33 -23.09 -4.14
C GLN A 185 5.72 -21.97 -3.16
N GLN A 186 5.43 -22.17 -1.89
CA GLN A 186 5.83 -21.25 -0.84
C GLN A 186 7.30 -21.48 -0.46
N LEU A 187 8.12 -20.45 -0.63
CA LEU A 187 9.55 -20.46 -0.32
C LEU A 187 9.83 -19.66 0.96
N SER A 188 11.05 -19.74 1.48
CA SER A 188 11.47 -18.94 2.63
C SER A 188 11.48 -17.44 2.34
N GLY A 189 11.28 -16.58 3.36
CA GLY A 189 11.46 -15.13 3.25
C GLY A 189 10.36 -14.42 2.44
N LYS A 190 9.13 -14.88 2.53
CA LYS A 190 7.95 -14.32 1.80
C LYS A 190 8.03 -14.51 0.28
N ARG A 191 8.84 -15.38 -0.23
CA ARG A 191 8.93 -15.67 -1.65
C ARG A 191 7.90 -16.73 -2.04
N ILE A 192 7.27 -16.52 -3.20
CA ILE A 192 6.34 -17.46 -3.82
C ILE A 192 6.83 -17.72 -5.23
N LYS A 193 7.04 -19.00 -5.55
CA LYS A 193 7.25 -19.42 -6.93
C LYS A 193 5.90 -19.75 -7.55
N ILE A 194 5.56 -19.12 -8.65
CA ILE A 194 4.42 -19.45 -9.49
C ILE A 194 4.92 -20.46 -10.50
N GLN A 195 4.23 -21.60 -10.63
CA GLN A 195 4.68 -22.67 -11.52
C GLN A 195 4.40 -22.34 -12.98
N ASP A 196 3.19 -21.87 -13.25
CA ASP A 196 2.76 -21.31 -14.51
C ASP A 196 1.74 -20.21 -14.26
N LEU A 197 1.96 -19.02 -14.83
CA LEU A 197 1.12 -17.85 -14.59
C LEU A 197 -0.24 -17.97 -15.28
N ASP A 198 -0.28 -18.57 -16.46
CA ASP A 198 -1.52 -18.74 -17.21
C ASP A 198 -2.42 -19.77 -16.51
N ASP A 199 -1.85 -20.89 -16.03
CA ASP A 199 -2.58 -21.90 -15.26
C ASP A 199 -3.11 -21.30 -13.93
N LEU A 200 -2.32 -20.47 -13.27
CA LEU A 200 -2.74 -19.77 -12.05
C LEU A 200 -3.93 -18.84 -12.33
N LEU A 201 -3.91 -18.09 -13.41
CA LEU A 201 -5.00 -17.18 -13.80
C LEU A 201 -6.27 -17.95 -14.19
N LEU A 202 -6.16 -19.06 -14.91
CA LEU A 202 -7.28 -19.92 -15.26
C LEU A 202 -7.96 -20.55 -14.04
N TYR A 203 -7.23 -20.80 -12.96
CA TYR A 203 -7.80 -21.35 -11.72
C TYR A 203 -8.77 -20.38 -11.01
N SER A 204 -8.73 -19.11 -11.37
CA SER A 204 -9.59 -18.06 -10.78
C SER A 204 -10.94 -17.89 -11.48
N GLU A 205 -11.14 -18.51 -12.64
CA GLU A 205 -12.41 -18.53 -13.38
C GLU A 205 -13.36 -19.61 -12.82
#